data_708b0189a7222c4bbf3d616bcaa9978c
#
_entry.id   708b0189a7222c4bbf3d616bcaa9978c
#
_cell.length_a   1.000
_cell.length_b   1.000
_cell.length_c   1.000
_cell.angle_alpha   90.00
_cell.angle_beta   90.00
_cell.angle_gamma   90.00
#
_symmetry.space_group_name_H-M   'P 1'
#
loop_
_entity.id
_entity.type
_entity.pdbx_description
1 polymer ?
#
loop_
_entity_poly.entity_id
_entity_poly.type
_entity_poly.pdbx_seq_one_letter_code
_entity_poly.pdbx_strand_id
1 'polypeptide(L)'
;MHPMIPAEYISNIIYEGPGADSLFFASGQLRELAYSVETTAESLEDELDELDENWKGSSSDLLADAVERYLQWLTKHSRQILETAYVIDFLAYVYEETRHKVVPPATIANNREEVHRLIASNVAGVNA
;
A
#
# COMPACT_ATOMS: atom_id res chain seq x y z
N MET A 1 -10.75 -20.49 -23.22
CA MET A 1 -9.64 -21.05 -22.45
C MET A 1 -8.55 -20.00 -22.30
N HIS A 2 -8.13 -19.74 -21.09
CA HIS A 2 -7.03 -18.81 -20.90
C HIS A 2 -5.74 -19.44 -21.43
N PRO A 3 -4.89 -18.66 -22.09
CA PRO A 3 -3.58 -19.16 -22.46
C PRO A 3 -2.86 -19.62 -21.19
N MET A 4 -2.24 -20.78 -21.28
CA MET A 4 -1.51 -21.31 -20.14
C MET A 4 -0.26 -20.47 -19.90
N ILE A 5 -0.28 -19.74 -18.80
CA ILE A 5 0.88 -18.98 -18.36
C ILE A 5 1.75 -19.92 -17.53
N PRO A 6 3.04 -20.09 -17.88
CA PRO A 6 3.91 -20.95 -17.10
C PRO A 6 4.00 -20.52 -15.64
N ALA A 7 4.00 -21.48 -14.74
CA ALA A 7 4.08 -21.23 -13.31
C ALA A 7 5.35 -20.45 -12.94
N GLU A 8 6.45 -20.68 -13.63
CA GLU A 8 7.71 -19.98 -13.43
C GLU A 8 7.57 -18.50 -13.73
N TYR A 9 6.78 -18.15 -14.76
CA TYR A 9 6.55 -16.75 -15.14
C TYR A 9 5.79 -16.01 -14.04
N ILE A 10 4.73 -16.63 -13.51
CA ILE A 10 3.94 -16.05 -12.41
C ILE A 10 4.81 -15.89 -11.17
N SER A 11 5.55 -16.93 -10.80
CA SER A 11 6.47 -16.89 -9.67
C SER A 11 7.51 -15.79 -9.85
N ASN A 12 8.06 -15.64 -11.05
CA ASN A 12 9.06 -14.63 -11.36
C ASN A 12 8.51 -13.21 -11.20
N ILE A 13 7.28 -12.97 -11.65
CA ILE A 13 6.63 -11.67 -11.47
C ILE A 13 6.53 -11.32 -9.99
N ILE A 14 6.14 -12.27 -9.15
CA ILE A 14 5.99 -12.06 -7.71
C ILE A 14 7.36 -11.86 -7.06
N TYR A 15 8.36 -12.66 -7.43
CA TYR A 15 9.70 -12.59 -6.83
C TYR A 15 10.51 -11.39 -7.27
N GLU A 16 10.45 -11.03 -8.54
CA GLU A 16 11.27 -9.98 -9.14
C GLU A 16 10.50 -8.68 -9.41
N GLY A 17 9.19 -8.66 -9.13
CA GLY A 17 8.38 -7.47 -9.25
C GLY A 17 8.85 -6.37 -8.29
N PRO A 18 8.25 -5.16 -8.38
CA PRO A 18 8.68 -4.01 -7.57
C PRO A 18 8.61 -4.23 -6.07
N GLY A 19 7.91 -5.28 -5.63
CA GLY A 19 7.92 -5.71 -4.24
C GLY A 19 7.17 -4.81 -3.28
N ALA A 20 7.20 -5.20 -2.01
CA ALA A 20 6.56 -4.47 -0.94
C ALA A 20 7.27 -3.16 -0.61
N ASP A 21 8.54 -3.01 -0.97
CA ASP A 21 9.32 -1.81 -0.63
C ASP A 21 8.71 -0.54 -1.22
N SER A 22 8.21 -0.60 -2.46
CA SER A 22 7.54 0.55 -3.08
C SER A 22 6.24 0.90 -2.38
N LEU A 23 5.51 -0.09 -1.88
CA LEU A 23 4.28 0.13 -1.11
C LEU A 23 4.58 0.73 0.26
N PHE A 24 5.60 0.24 0.96
CA PHE A 24 6.02 0.81 2.23
C PHE A 24 6.52 2.24 2.06
N PHE A 25 7.24 2.52 0.99
CA PHE A 25 7.68 3.87 0.68
C PHE A 25 6.47 4.80 0.45
N ALA A 26 5.49 4.35 -0.34
CA ALA A 26 4.29 5.12 -0.60
C ALA A 26 3.50 5.40 0.68
N SER A 27 3.35 4.40 1.56
CA SER A 27 2.64 4.59 2.83
C SER A 27 3.38 5.59 3.73
N GLY A 28 4.70 5.54 3.74
CA GLY A 28 5.53 6.50 4.49
C GLY A 28 5.31 7.93 4.00
N GLN A 29 5.25 8.13 2.69
CA GLN A 29 4.98 9.45 2.12
C GLN A 29 3.57 9.94 2.44
N LEU A 30 2.58 9.05 2.45
CA LEU A 30 1.22 9.41 2.86
C LEU A 30 1.16 9.81 4.33
N ARG A 31 1.92 9.15 5.20
CA ARG A 31 2.00 9.54 6.61
C ARG A 31 2.62 10.92 6.78
N GLU A 32 3.67 11.23 6.03
CA GLU A 32 4.28 12.55 6.04
C GLU A 32 3.29 13.61 5.57
N LEU A 33 2.53 13.32 4.52
CA LEU A 33 1.50 14.22 4.02
C LEU A 33 0.41 14.46 5.07
N ALA A 34 -0.07 13.39 5.71
CA ALA A 34 -1.07 13.49 6.77
C ALA A 34 -0.57 14.35 7.93
N TYR A 35 0.69 14.17 8.32
CA TYR A 35 1.33 14.98 9.36
C TYR A 35 1.39 16.45 8.96
N SER A 36 1.75 16.76 7.71
CA SER A 36 1.80 18.14 7.21
C SER A 36 0.42 18.78 7.22
N VAL A 37 -0.62 18.03 6.82
CA VAL A 37 -2.00 18.53 6.84
C VAL A 37 -2.44 18.81 8.28
N GLU A 38 -2.14 17.91 9.20
CA GLU A 38 -2.47 18.06 10.62
C GLU A 38 -1.76 19.27 11.23
N THR A 39 -0.48 19.45 10.92
CA THR A 39 0.30 20.60 11.39
C THR A 39 -0.26 21.92 10.85
N THR A 40 -0.70 21.93 9.59
CA THR A 40 -1.35 23.09 8.99
C THR A 40 -2.67 23.40 9.71
N ALA A 41 -3.46 22.37 10.03
CA ALA A 41 -4.71 22.54 10.76
C ALA A 41 -4.47 23.14 12.16
N GLU A 42 -3.46 22.64 12.87
CA GLU A 42 -3.08 23.17 14.19
C GLU A 42 -2.66 24.64 14.10
N SER A 43 -1.86 25.01 13.09
CA SER A 43 -1.44 26.39 12.88
C SER A 43 -2.61 27.31 12.59
N LEU A 44 -3.57 26.85 11.78
CA LEU A 44 -4.78 27.62 11.48
C LEU A 44 -5.66 27.79 12.71
N GLU A 45 -5.76 26.75 13.54
CA GLU A 45 -6.51 26.82 14.78
C GLU A 45 -5.92 27.85 15.73
N ASP A 46 -4.58 27.86 15.87
CA ASP A 46 -3.87 28.86 16.70
C ASP A 46 -4.08 30.27 16.17
N GLU A 47 -4.00 30.48 14.86
CA GLU A 47 -4.26 31.77 14.23
C GLU A 47 -5.72 32.22 14.43
N LEU A 48 -6.66 31.30 14.36
CA LEU A 48 -8.07 31.57 14.58
C LEU A 48 -8.32 32.01 16.03
N ASP A 49 -7.70 31.32 17.00
CA ASP A 49 -7.82 31.67 18.41
C ASP A 49 -7.26 33.09 18.68
N GLU A 50 -6.12 33.41 18.08
CA GLU A 50 -5.52 34.73 18.18
C GLU A 50 -6.42 35.79 17.54
N LEU A 51 -7.00 35.53 16.40
CA LEU A 51 -7.92 36.41 15.71
C LEU A 51 -9.18 36.66 16.54
N ASP A 52 -9.72 35.64 17.17
CA ASP A 52 -10.92 35.71 18.01
C ASP A 52 -10.70 36.61 19.22
N GLU A 53 -9.48 36.64 19.79
CA GLU A 53 -9.13 37.50 20.90
C GLU A 53 -9.05 38.98 20.50
N ASN A 54 -8.62 39.25 19.28
CA ASN A 54 -8.27 40.60 18.82
C ASN A 54 -9.32 41.23 17.92
N TRP A 55 -10.24 40.46 17.35
CA TRP A 55 -11.20 40.96 16.39
C TRP A 55 -12.62 40.54 16.76
N LYS A 56 -13.46 41.54 17.08
CA LYS A 56 -14.84 41.31 17.48
C LYS A 56 -15.78 41.94 16.48
N GLY A 57 -16.79 41.21 16.04
CA GLY A 57 -17.84 41.67 15.12
C GLY A 57 -18.45 40.53 14.33
N SER A 58 -19.56 40.82 13.65
CA SER A 58 -20.28 39.82 12.86
C SER A 58 -19.43 39.26 11.70
N SER A 59 -18.57 40.06 11.12
CA SER A 59 -17.66 39.62 10.04
C SER A 59 -16.63 38.65 10.55
N SER A 60 -16.13 38.84 11.78
CA SER A 60 -15.18 37.90 12.37
C SER A 60 -15.84 36.58 12.73
N ASP A 61 -17.10 36.59 13.14
CA ASP A 61 -17.85 35.35 13.40
C ASP A 61 -18.05 34.52 12.13
N LEU A 62 -18.38 35.17 11.01
CA LEU A 62 -18.51 34.49 9.72
C LEU A 62 -17.18 33.90 9.25
N LEU A 63 -16.08 34.65 9.44
CA LEU A 63 -14.75 34.16 9.11
C LEU A 63 -14.37 32.99 10.00
N ALA A 64 -14.63 33.09 11.30
CA ALA A 64 -14.34 32.01 12.24
C ALA A 64 -15.08 30.73 11.87
N ASP A 65 -16.36 30.82 11.52
CA ASP A 65 -17.16 29.68 11.07
C ASP A 65 -16.60 29.06 9.80
N ALA A 66 -16.15 29.88 8.85
CA ALA A 66 -15.58 29.38 7.59
C ALA A 66 -14.25 28.66 7.85
N VAL A 67 -13.40 29.23 8.70
CA VAL A 67 -12.12 28.62 9.06
C VAL A 67 -12.35 27.31 9.81
N GLU A 68 -13.30 27.27 10.73
CA GLU A 68 -13.62 26.06 11.48
C GLU A 68 -14.08 24.92 10.56
N ARG A 69 -14.92 25.23 9.57
CA ARG A 69 -15.32 24.25 8.57
C ARG A 69 -14.13 23.75 7.76
N TYR A 70 -13.21 24.62 7.42
CA TYR A 70 -11.99 24.25 6.72
C TYR A 70 -11.10 23.36 7.58
N LEU A 71 -10.98 23.66 8.88
CA LEU A 71 -10.23 22.85 9.83
C LEU A 71 -10.82 21.43 9.94
N GLN A 72 -12.15 21.33 10.00
CA GLN A 72 -12.82 20.03 10.02
C GLN A 72 -12.55 19.23 8.74
N TRP A 73 -12.54 19.92 7.61
CA TRP A 73 -12.21 19.32 6.32
C TRP A 73 -10.76 18.81 6.30
N LEU A 74 -9.80 19.61 6.77
CA LEU A 74 -8.39 19.22 6.86
C LEU A 74 -8.22 18.00 7.76
N THR A 75 -8.84 18.01 8.94
CA THR A 75 -8.74 16.90 9.89
C THR A 75 -9.32 15.63 9.32
N LYS A 76 -10.45 15.71 8.65
CA LYS A 76 -11.08 14.57 7.98
C LYS A 76 -10.17 13.99 6.91
N HIS A 77 -9.57 14.85 6.09
CA HIS A 77 -8.69 14.41 5.01
C HIS A 77 -7.38 13.82 5.54
N SER A 78 -6.81 14.41 6.58
CA SER A 78 -5.65 13.85 7.25
C SER A 78 -5.92 12.42 7.74
N ARG A 79 -7.09 12.19 8.33
CA ARG A 79 -7.50 10.87 8.79
C ARG A 79 -7.65 9.89 7.63
N GLN A 80 -8.26 10.32 6.53
CA GLN A 80 -8.42 9.49 5.34
C GLN A 80 -7.07 9.12 4.72
N ILE A 81 -6.11 10.05 4.71
CA ILE A 81 -4.76 9.78 4.23
C ILE A 81 -4.08 8.72 5.10
N LEU A 82 -4.23 8.82 6.42
CA LEU A 82 -3.68 7.80 7.33
C LEU A 82 -4.34 6.44 7.14
N GLU A 83 -5.64 6.39 6.96
CA GLU A 83 -6.36 5.14 6.68
C GLU A 83 -5.86 4.50 5.40
N THR A 84 -5.63 5.30 4.35
CA THR A 84 -5.06 4.83 3.11
C THR A 84 -3.64 4.27 3.30
N ALA A 85 -2.83 4.95 4.11
CA ALA A 85 -1.50 4.46 4.44
C ALA A 85 -1.54 3.09 5.13
N TYR A 86 -2.47 2.90 6.05
CA TYR A 86 -2.66 1.59 6.71
C TYR A 86 -3.08 0.50 5.73
N VAL A 87 -3.96 0.83 4.79
CA VAL A 87 -4.37 -0.13 3.75
C VAL A 87 -3.17 -0.52 2.89
N ILE A 88 -2.35 0.43 2.51
CA ILE A 88 -1.15 0.18 1.71
C ILE A 88 -0.15 -0.67 2.50
N ASP A 89 0.05 -0.40 3.78
CA ASP A 89 0.89 -1.25 4.63
C ASP A 89 0.37 -2.69 4.70
N PHE A 90 -0.94 -2.85 4.84
CA PHE A 90 -1.56 -4.16 4.85
C PHE A 90 -1.33 -4.89 3.52
N LEU A 91 -1.50 -4.21 2.40
CA LEU A 91 -1.22 -4.77 1.08
C LEU A 91 0.26 -5.17 0.93
N ALA A 92 1.16 -4.34 1.43
CA ALA A 92 2.59 -4.64 1.43
C ALA A 92 2.90 -5.89 2.25
N TYR A 93 2.27 -6.01 3.42
CA TYR A 93 2.42 -7.19 4.27
C TYR A 93 1.90 -8.45 3.58
N VAL A 94 0.70 -8.37 2.99
CA VAL A 94 0.12 -9.50 2.25
C VAL A 94 1.00 -9.89 1.06
N TYR A 95 1.56 -8.92 0.37
CA TYR A 95 2.48 -9.18 -0.74
C TYR A 95 3.71 -9.94 -0.26
N GLU A 96 4.32 -9.53 0.84
CA GLU A 96 5.49 -10.22 1.41
C GLU A 96 5.15 -11.64 1.86
N GLU A 97 3.99 -11.83 2.50
CA GLU A 97 3.52 -13.16 2.89
C GLU A 97 3.32 -14.05 1.67
N THR A 98 2.71 -13.52 0.61
CA THR A 98 2.50 -14.25 -0.64
C THR A 98 3.83 -14.61 -1.28
N ARG A 99 4.78 -13.68 -1.28
CA ARG A 99 6.12 -13.91 -1.83
C ARG A 99 6.82 -15.07 -1.12
N HIS A 100 6.70 -15.14 0.21
CA HIS A 100 7.28 -16.24 0.98
C HIS A 100 6.61 -17.58 0.72
N LYS A 101 5.33 -17.58 0.35
CA LYS A 101 4.57 -18.80 0.06
C LYS A 101 4.69 -19.25 -1.39
N VAL A 102 5.11 -18.37 -2.29
CA VAL A 102 5.28 -18.69 -3.70
C VAL A 102 6.55 -19.50 -3.90
N VAL A 103 6.42 -20.59 -4.66
CA VAL A 103 7.55 -21.45 -4.98
C VAL A 103 8.50 -20.70 -5.93
N PRO A 104 9.81 -20.60 -5.62
CA PRO A 104 10.77 -19.92 -6.49
C PRO A 104 10.76 -20.49 -7.92
N PRO A 105 11.00 -19.64 -8.94
CA PRO A 105 11.00 -20.10 -10.33
C PRO A 105 11.95 -21.25 -10.60
N ALA A 106 13.13 -21.26 -10.00
CA ALA A 106 14.10 -22.34 -10.14
C ALA A 106 13.56 -23.66 -9.59
N THR A 107 12.86 -23.63 -8.47
CA THR A 107 12.26 -24.82 -7.86
C THR A 107 11.15 -25.38 -8.74
N ILE A 108 10.32 -24.54 -9.34
CA ILE A 108 9.28 -24.96 -10.27
C ILE A 108 9.89 -25.65 -11.47
N ALA A 109 10.95 -25.06 -12.05
CA ALA A 109 11.65 -25.65 -13.19
C ALA A 109 12.27 -27.01 -12.84
N ASN A 110 12.90 -27.12 -11.67
CA ASN A 110 13.49 -28.35 -11.20
C ASN A 110 12.44 -29.44 -11.00
N ASN A 111 11.29 -29.11 -10.41
CA ASN A 111 10.20 -30.06 -10.22
C ASN A 111 9.65 -30.57 -11.56
N ARG A 112 9.55 -29.68 -12.53
CA ARG A 112 9.10 -30.06 -13.88
C ARG A 112 10.06 -31.00 -14.54
N GLU A 113 11.35 -30.72 -14.44
CA GLU A 113 12.40 -31.60 -14.96
C GLU A 113 12.36 -32.97 -14.30
N GLU A 114 12.20 -33.01 -12.99
CA GLU A 114 12.12 -34.27 -12.24
C GLU A 114 10.90 -35.08 -12.63
N VAL A 115 9.74 -34.46 -12.82
CA VAL A 115 8.53 -35.12 -13.28
C VAL A 115 8.76 -35.74 -14.66
N HIS A 116 9.39 -35.02 -15.58
CA HIS A 116 9.72 -35.56 -16.90
C HIS A 116 10.68 -36.74 -16.82
N ARG A 117 11.67 -36.66 -15.96
CA ARG A 117 12.61 -37.75 -15.74
C ARG A 117 11.92 -38.98 -15.18
N LEU A 118 11.02 -38.82 -14.21
CA LEU A 118 10.25 -39.93 -13.63
C LEU A 118 9.32 -40.58 -14.66
N ILE A 119 8.68 -39.81 -15.51
CA ILE A 119 7.84 -40.31 -16.58
C ILE A 119 8.67 -41.15 -17.55
N ALA A 120 9.83 -40.63 -17.97
CA ALA A 120 10.73 -41.37 -18.87
C ALA A 120 11.23 -42.67 -18.23
N SER A 121 11.56 -42.64 -16.94
CA SER A 121 11.98 -43.81 -16.19
C SER A 121 10.89 -44.88 -16.12
N ASN A 122 9.64 -44.47 -15.88
CA ASN A 122 8.52 -45.40 -15.83
C ASN A 122 8.26 -46.04 -17.20
N VAL A 123 8.36 -45.28 -18.28
CA VAL A 123 8.22 -45.83 -19.64
C VAL A 123 9.30 -46.84 -19.93
N ALA A 124 10.54 -46.54 -19.56
CA ALA A 124 11.66 -47.49 -19.72
C ALA A 124 11.45 -48.73 -18.86
N GLY A 125 10.93 -48.59 -17.65
CA GLY A 125 10.64 -49.74 -16.77
C GLY A 125 9.52 -50.62 -17.28
N VAL A 126 8.53 -50.07 -17.93
CA VAL A 126 7.45 -50.84 -18.53
C VAL A 126 7.95 -51.64 -19.74
N ASN A 127 8.92 -51.12 -20.47
CA ASN A 127 9.47 -51.73 -21.65
C ASN A 127 10.62 -52.70 -21.36
N ALA A 128 11.04 -52.75 -20.13
CA ALA A 128 12.05 -53.70 -19.72
C ALA A 128 11.40 -55.05 -19.40
#